data_0470e112008d852bf24a958e5f9c48aa
#
_entry.id   0470e112008d852bf24a958e5f9c48aa
#
_cell.length_a   1.000
_cell.length_b   1.000
_cell.length_c   1.000
_cell.angle_alpha   90.00
_cell.angle_beta   90.00
_cell.angle_gamma   90.00
#
_symmetry.space_group_name_H-M   'P 1'
#
loop_
_entity.id
_entity.type
_entity.pdbx_description
1 polymer ?
#
loop_
_entity_poly.entity_id
_entity_poly.type
_entity_poly.pdbx_seq_one_letter_code
_entity_poly.pdbx_strand_id
1 'polypeptide(L)'
;MAQDLDPFKLSSPRIFLVRMTVFLILGALLVVILYKQIWAAFLANPGLNALIICVLLVGILMAYRQVIRLFPEVAWVNSFRLADPGLALARPPTLLAPMASILGERTSGRMAISPTIMRSLLDSIATRLDEARDLSRYMTGLLIFLGLLGTFWGLIETVGSVGKVIDGLKVGGDAGQVFDALKEGLAAPLGGMGISFSSSLFGLASSLVLGFLDLQTSQAQNRFYIDLEDWLSTTVRDLGTEPTARPGGTVQMGEIGVAIEHLKEAIADSGSGRAATAAMASLAEAIHGLVNHMRTEQQMIRDWADAQAHQQREVQRLLERIAREDVHKV
;
A
#
# COMPACT_ATOMS: atom_id res chain seq x y z
N MET A 1 29.91 -17.92 0.45
CA MET A 1 28.51 -18.24 0.72
C MET A 1 27.71 -17.84 -0.52
N ALA A 2 27.52 -18.77 -1.45
CA ALA A 2 26.65 -18.59 -2.60
C ALA A 2 25.22 -18.61 -2.08
N GLN A 3 24.57 -17.44 -2.05
CA GLN A 3 23.13 -17.36 -1.86
C GLN A 3 22.50 -18.07 -3.07
N ASP A 4 21.65 -19.04 -2.81
CA ASP A 4 20.80 -19.68 -3.80
C ASP A 4 20.10 -18.57 -4.62
N LEU A 5 20.58 -18.37 -5.83
CA LEU A 5 20.05 -17.45 -6.81
C LEU A 5 18.81 -18.08 -7.46
N ASP A 6 17.81 -18.35 -6.65
CA ASP A 6 16.50 -18.68 -7.17
C ASP A 6 15.74 -17.35 -7.39
N PRO A 7 15.61 -16.88 -8.64
CA PRO A 7 15.10 -15.55 -8.96
C PRO A 7 13.63 -15.34 -8.54
N PHE A 8 12.91 -16.40 -8.23
CA PHE A 8 11.49 -16.36 -7.88
C PHE A 8 11.22 -16.62 -6.39
N LYS A 9 12.25 -16.67 -5.54
CA LYS A 9 12.09 -16.81 -4.10
C LYS A 9 11.63 -15.50 -3.50
N LEU A 10 10.46 -15.50 -2.83
CA LEU A 10 9.97 -14.34 -2.12
C LEU A 10 10.98 -13.90 -1.05
N SER A 11 11.28 -12.62 -1.02
CA SER A 11 12.25 -12.04 -0.11
C SER A 11 11.71 -12.01 1.33
N SER A 12 12.57 -12.34 2.30
CA SER A 12 12.19 -12.30 3.72
C SER A 12 12.04 -10.85 4.21
N PRO A 13 10.95 -10.51 4.92
CA PRO A 13 10.74 -9.16 5.45
C PRO A 13 11.67 -8.79 6.63
N ARG A 14 12.68 -9.62 6.94
CA ARG A 14 13.63 -9.42 8.07
C ARG A 14 14.34 -8.07 8.03
N ILE A 15 14.71 -7.60 6.84
CA ILE A 15 15.43 -6.33 6.69
C ILE A 15 14.63 -5.14 7.20
N PHE A 16 13.31 -5.15 6.98
CA PHE A 16 12.42 -4.08 7.46
C PHE A 16 12.27 -4.12 8.98
N LEU A 17 12.13 -5.32 9.56
CA LEU A 17 12.14 -5.48 11.03
C LEU A 17 13.43 -4.98 11.66
N VAL A 18 14.60 -5.29 11.09
CA VAL A 18 15.89 -4.81 11.59
C VAL A 18 15.94 -3.28 11.53
N ARG A 19 15.53 -2.67 10.42
CA ARG A 19 15.49 -1.20 10.28
C ARG A 19 14.58 -0.55 11.31
N MET A 20 13.37 -1.09 11.52
CA MET A 20 12.43 -0.61 12.55
C MET A 20 13.03 -0.71 13.94
N THR A 21 13.64 -1.85 14.27
CA THR A 21 14.26 -2.09 15.58
C THR A 21 15.45 -1.16 15.82
N VAL A 22 16.35 -1.00 14.84
CA VAL A 22 17.48 -0.07 14.93
C VAL A 22 17.01 1.36 15.14
N PHE A 23 16.01 1.79 14.41
CA PHE A 23 15.44 3.14 14.57
C PHE A 23 14.84 3.34 15.97
N LEU A 24 14.09 2.37 16.50
CA LEU A 24 13.54 2.45 17.85
C LEU A 24 14.62 2.43 18.94
N ILE A 25 15.69 1.65 18.75
CA ILE A 25 16.84 1.65 19.69
C ILE A 25 17.51 3.03 19.70
N LEU A 26 17.72 3.65 18.52
CA LEU A 26 18.27 5.00 18.43
C LEU A 26 17.34 6.03 19.09
N GLY A 27 16.03 5.92 18.86
CA GLY A 27 15.03 6.77 19.53
C GLY A 27 15.02 6.58 21.04
N ALA A 28 15.07 5.34 21.51
CA ALA A 28 15.14 5.04 22.95
C ALA A 28 16.43 5.56 23.58
N LEU A 29 17.56 5.46 22.89
CA LEU A 29 18.83 6.03 23.33
C LEU A 29 18.73 7.57 23.49
N LEU A 30 18.10 8.24 22.51
CA LEU A 30 17.85 9.68 22.59
C LEU A 30 16.97 10.03 23.81
N VAL A 31 15.90 9.26 24.05
CA VAL A 31 15.03 9.43 25.23
C VAL A 31 15.83 9.26 26.54
N VAL A 32 16.74 8.29 26.61
CA VAL A 32 17.59 8.08 27.78
C VAL A 32 18.56 9.26 28.00
N ILE A 33 19.16 9.81 26.94
CA ILE A 33 20.04 10.97 27.03
C ILE A 33 19.29 12.20 27.52
N LEU A 34 18.07 12.42 27.02
CA LEU A 34 17.24 13.59 27.36
C LEU A 34 16.22 13.30 28.46
N TYR A 35 16.41 12.24 29.26
CA TYR A 35 15.37 11.78 30.18
C TYR A 35 14.88 12.86 31.15
N LYS A 36 15.79 13.74 31.65
CA LYS A 36 15.42 14.83 32.57
C LYS A 36 14.49 15.84 31.93
N GLN A 37 14.80 16.25 30.70
CA GLN A 37 13.98 17.21 29.94
C GLN A 37 12.64 16.61 29.57
N ILE A 38 12.64 15.35 29.09
CA ILE A 38 11.44 14.62 28.72
C ILE A 38 10.54 14.38 29.92
N TRP A 39 11.12 14.03 31.09
CA TRP A 39 10.37 13.84 32.33
C TRP A 39 9.72 15.14 32.82
N ALA A 40 10.47 16.26 32.81
CA ALA A 40 9.92 17.57 33.13
C ALA A 40 8.77 17.97 32.20
N ALA A 41 8.95 17.77 30.90
CA ALA A 41 7.90 18.01 29.88
C ALA A 41 6.69 17.07 30.07
N PHE A 42 6.91 15.81 30.43
CA PHE A 42 5.82 14.87 30.71
C PHE A 42 4.95 15.33 31.89
N LEU A 43 5.59 15.81 32.98
CA LEU A 43 4.89 16.28 34.16
C LEU A 43 4.09 17.57 33.95
N ALA A 44 4.34 18.33 32.89
CA ALA A 44 3.57 19.53 32.56
C ALA A 44 2.09 19.21 32.29
N ASN A 45 1.80 18.10 31.60
CA ASN A 45 0.44 17.59 31.42
C ASN A 45 0.45 16.05 31.39
N PRO A 46 0.47 15.39 32.56
CA PRO A 46 0.69 13.95 32.63
C PRO A 46 -0.47 13.15 32.00
N GLY A 47 -1.70 13.63 32.06
CA GLY A 47 -2.86 12.95 31.52
C GLY A 47 -2.81 12.85 29.99
N LEU A 48 -2.62 13.97 29.30
CA LEU A 48 -2.58 14.02 27.84
C LEU A 48 -1.29 13.38 27.31
N ASN A 49 -0.15 13.65 27.93
CA ASN A 49 1.13 13.07 27.49
C ASN A 49 1.16 11.55 27.68
N ALA A 50 0.55 11.01 28.75
CA ALA A 50 0.38 9.57 28.92
C ALA A 50 -0.53 8.96 27.84
N LEU A 51 -1.61 9.65 27.45
CA LEU A 51 -2.47 9.22 26.36
C LEU A 51 -1.71 9.17 25.01
N ILE A 52 -0.91 10.19 24.71
CA ILE A 52 -0.06 10.25 23.50
C ILE A 52 0.91 9.06 23.48
N ILE A 53 1.59 8.79 24.59
CA ILE A 53 2.53 7.66 24.72
C ILE A 53 1.78 6.33 24.56
N CYS A 54 0.60 6.18 25.15
CA CYS A 54 -0.22 4.97 25.01
C CYS A 54 -0.59 4.71 23.53
N VAL A 55 -1.05 5.74 22.81
CA VAL A 55 -1.37 5.65 21.38
C VAL A 55 -0.12 5.31 20.56
N LEU A 56 1.03 5.90 20.87
CA LEU A 56 2.30 5.57 20.24
C LEU A 56 2.66 4.10 20.44
N LEU A 57 2.58 3.58 21.66
CA LEU A 57 2.91 2.17 21.96
C LEU A 57 1.97 1.21 21.20
N VAL A 58 0.68 1.51 21.17
CA VAL A 58 -0.28 0.73 20.38
C VAL A 58 0.09 0.78 18.88
N GLY A 59 0.43 1.95 18.36
CA GLY A 59 0.86 2.13 16.97
C GLY A 59 2.13 1.33 16.64
N ILE A 60 3.14 1.36 17.52
CA ILE A 60 4.36 0.56 17.39
C ILE A 60 4.03 -0.93 17.35
N LEU A 61 3.21 -1.41 18.29
CA LEU A 61 2.81 -2.82 18.35
C LEU A 61 2.09 -3.25 17.07
N MET A 62 1.21 -2.41 16.55
CA MET A 62 0.49 -2.67 15.31
C MET A 62 1.43 -2.72 14.10
N ALA A 63 2.38 -1.78 13.99
CA ALA A 63 3.37 -1.76 12.91
C ALA A 63 4.22 -3.04 12.91
N TYR A 64 4.73 -3.46 14.08
CA TYR A 64 5.46 -4.71 14.21
C TYR A 64 4.61 -5.93 13.84
N ARG A 65 3.38 -5.99 14.36
CA ARG A 65 2.44 -7.09 14.06
C ARG A 65 2.17 -7.22 12.55
N GLN A 66 2.04 -6.11 11.82
CA GLN A 66 1.82 -6.12 10.38
C GLN A 66 3.02 -6.75 9.64
N VAL A 67 4.25 -6.37 9.98
CA VAL A 67 5.44 -6.95 9.35
C VAL A 67 5.65 -8.41 9.76
N ILE A 68 5.45 -8.76 11.04
CA ILE A 68 5.57 -10.14 11.53
C ILE A 68 4.56 -11.06 10.84
N ARG A 69 3.35 -10.58 10.56
CA ARG A 69 2.32 -11.35 9.86
C ARG A 69 2.73 -11.74 8.44
N LEU A 70 3.64 -11.02 7.80
CA LEU A 70 4.14 -11.37 6.47
C LEU A 70 5.06 -12.62 6.46
N PHE A 71 5.70 -12.97 7.60
CA PHE A 71 6.62 -14.10 7.64
C PHE A 71 5.96 -15.45 7.31
N PRO A 72 4.83 -15.82 7.94
CA PRO A 72 4.14 -17.06 7.61
C PRO A 72 3.60 -17.07 6.17
N GLU A 73 3.21 -15.90 5.64
CA GLU A 73 2.75 -15.77 4.26
C GLU A 73 3.89 -16.06 3.26
N VAL A 74 5.05 -15.42 3.46
CA VAL A 74 6.25 -15.66 2.65
C VAL A 74 6.73 -17.10 2.77
N ALA A 75 6.74 -17.67 3.98
CA ALA A 75 7.14 -19.04 4.20
C ALA A 75 6.20 -20.03 3.50
N TRP A 76 4.90 -19.77 3.54
CA TRP A 76 3.90 -20.62 2.88
C TRP A 76 4.06 -20.62 1.36
N VAL A 77 4.22 -19.43 0.72
CA VAL A 77 4.44 -19.32 -0.73
C VAL A 77 5.72 -20.05 -1.14
N ASN A 78 6.83 -19.83 -0.40
CA ASN A 78 8.08 -20.50 -0.70
C ASN A 78 8.00 -22.03 -0.53
N SER A 79 7.23 -22.53 0.46
CA SER A 79 6.98 -23.96 0.66
C SER A 79 6.07 -24.53 -0.42
N PHE A 80 5.01 -23.78 -0.80
CA PHE A 80 4.08 -24.18 -1.86
C PHE A 80 4.79 -24.37 -3.20
N ARG A 81 5.74 -23.48 -3.50
CA ARG A 81 6.53 -23.52 -4.74
C ARG A 81 7.47 -24.73 -4.81
N LEU A 82 7.98 -25.20 -3.67
CA LEU A 82 8.91 -26.31 -3.57
C LEU A 82 8.22 -27.67 -3.34
N ALA A 83 6.91 -27.65 -3.06
CA ALA A 83 6.17 -28.89 -2.75
C ALA A 83 5.89 -29.69 -4.00
N ASP A 84 6.24 -30.99 -3.96
CA ASP A 84 5.80 -31.96 -4.96
C ASP A 84 4.27 -32.05 -5.03
N PRO A 85 3.68 -32.25 -6.23
CA PRO A 85 2.24 -32.44 -6.38
C PRO A 85 1.77 -33.65 -5.55
N GLY A 86 1.03 -33.38 -4.47
CA GLY A 86 0.46 -34.44 -3.61
C GLY A 86 0.83 -34.38 -2.14
N LEU A 87 1.78 -33.53 -1.71
CA LEU A 87 2.06 -33.31 -0.29
C LEU A 87 1.00 -32.40 0.33
N ALA A 88 0.44 -32.83 1.47
CA ALA A 88 -0.50 -32.02 2.25
C ALA A 88 0.21 -30.75 2.74
N LEU A 89 -0.09 -29.61 2.11
CA LEU A 89 0.44 -28.31 2.51
C LEU A 89 -0.06 -27.91 3.90
N ALA A 90 0.82 -27.32 4.69
CA ALA A 90 0.45 -26.67 5.94
C ALA A 90 -0.73 -25.71 5.72
N ARG A 91 -1.58 -25.55 6.76
CA ARG A 91 -2.74 -24.66 6.68
C ARG A 91 -2.36 -23.31 6.09
N PRO A 92 -3.13 -22.82 5.10
CA PRO A 92 -2.83 -21.54 4.48
C PRO A 92 -2.92 -20.43 5.52
N PRO A 93 -2.00 -19.46 5.47
CA PRO A 93 -2.05 -18.31 6.34
C PRO A 93 -3.23 -17.40 5.96
N THR A 94 -3.57 -16.47 6.84
CA THR A 94 -4.84 -15.72 6.76
C THR A 94 -4.95 -14.77 5.58
N LEU A 95 -3.83 -14.19 5.12
CA LEU A 95 -3.83 -13.24 4.01
C LEU A 95 -4.03 -13.95 2.67
N LEU A 96 -3.32 -15.08 2.47
CA LEU A 96 -3.33 -15.87 1.24
C LEU A 96 -4.40 -16.96 1.23
N ALA A 97 -5.29 -17.02 2.24
CA ALA A 97 -6.36 -18.02 2.32
C ALA A 97 -7.23 -18.10 1.05
N PRO A 98 -7.65 -16.99 0.39
CA PRO A 98 -8.40 -17.07 -0.87
C PRO A 98 -7.60 -17.68 -2.01
N MET A 99 -6.28 -17.40 -2.06
CA MET A 99 -5.38 -17.99 -3.05
C MET A 99 -5.22 -19.49 -2.81
N ALA A 100 -5.07 -19.88 -1.56
CA ALA A 100 -4.89 -21.29 -1.19
C ALA A 100 -6.13 -22.16 -1.49
N SER A 101 -7.34 -21.63 -1.37
CA SER A 101 -8.57 -22.36 -1.72
C SER A 101 -8.63 -22.64 -3.24
N ILE A 102 -8.27 -21.66 -4.06
CA ILE A 102 -8.28 -21.80 -5.52
C ILE A 102 -7.15 -22.73 -6.01
N LEU A 103 -5.97 -22.64 -5.38
CA LEU A 103 -4.82 -23.48 -5.70
C LEU A 103 -4.96 -24.90 -5.15
N GLY A 104 -5.59 -25.08 -3.97
CA GLY A 104 -5.77 -26.36 -3.29
C GLY A 104 -6.76 -27.31 -3.98
N GLU A 105 -7.81 -26.79 -4.62
CA GLU A 105 -8.78 -27.58 -5.40
C GLU A 105 -8.18 -28.21 -6.67
N ARG A 106 -7.00 -27.77 -7.09
CA ARG A 106 -6.35 -28.17 -8.36
C ARG A 106 -5.14 -29.10 -8.20
N THR A 107 -5.09 -29.87 -7.13
CA THR A 107 -4.00 -30.84 -6.85
C THR A 107 -3.87 -31.97 -7.89
N SER A 108 -4.70 -32.01 -8.93
CA SER A 108 -4.74 -33.11 -9.92
C SER A 108 -4.22 -32.74 -11.30
N GLY A 109 -3.23 -31.88 -11.42
CA GLY A 109 -2.54 -31.63 -12.68
C GLY A 109 -2.64 -30.19 -13.16
N ARG A 110 -1.50 -29.64 -13.51
CA ARG A 110 -1.21 -28.33 -14.14
C ARG A 110 -2.04 -27.15 -13.63
N MET A 111 -1.38 -26.28 -12.91
CA MET A 111 -1.88 -25.02 -12.39
C MET A 111 -2.27 -24.05 -13.50
N ALA A 112 -3.42 -24.22 -14.17
CA ALA A 112 -3.91 -23.23 -15.10
C ALA A 112 -4.77 -22.18 -14.39
N ILE A 113 -4.14 -21.13 -13.87
CA ILE A 113 -4.87 -19.95 -13.40
C ILE A 113 -5.07 -19.01 -14.57
N SER A 114 -6.33 -18.66 -14.85
CA SER A 114 -6.63 -17.63 -15.83
C SER A 114 -6.03 -16.28 -15.40
N PRO A 115 -5.49 -15.46 -16.32
CA PRO A 115 -5.01 -14.11 -16.01
C PRO A 115 -6.04 -13.26 -15.26
N THR A 116 -7.31 -13.45 -15.53
CA THR A 116 -8.41 -12.74 -14.85
C THR A 116 -8.52 -13.13 -13.38
N ILE A 117 -8.42 -14.44 -13.07
CA ILE A 117 -8.46 -14.95 -11.68
C ILE A 117 -7.21 -14.47 -10.93
N MET A 118 -6.04 -14.49 -11.56
CA MET A 118 -4.80 -13.99 -10.97
C MET A 118 -4.95 -12.52 -10.55
N ARG A 119 -5.44 -11.65 -11.43
CA ARG A 119 -5.68 -10.23 -11.12
C ARG A 119 -6.66 -10.07 -9.97
N SER A 120 -7.79 -10.77 -9.99
CA SER A 120 -8.80 -10.71 -8.92
C SER A 120 -8.22 -11.14 -7.56
N LEU A 121 -7.33 -12.13 -7.52
CA LEU A 121 -6.63 -12.55 -6.31
C LEU A 121 -5.67 -11.48 -5.80
N LEU A 122 -4.85 -10.92 -6.70
CA LEU A 122 -3.90 -9.86 -6.37
C LEU A 122 -4.63 -8.62 -5.86
N ASP A 123 -5.73 -8.21 -6.49
CA ASP A 123 -6.57 -7.08 -6.05
C ASP A 123 -7.17 -7.32 -4.65
N SER A 124 -7.63 -8.55 -4.37
CA SER A 124 -8.14 -8.92 -3.05
C SER A 124 -7.05 -8.86 -1.96
N ILE A 125 -5.82 -9.26 -2.29
CA ILE A 125 -4.67 -9.20 -1.37
C ILE A 125 -4.25 -7.74 -1.17
N ALA A 126 -4.17 -6.93 -2.23
CA ALA A 126 -3.86 -5.51 -2.17
C ALA A 126 -4.84 -4.77 -1.25
N THR A 127 -6.14 -4.98 -1.42
CA THR A 127 -7.18 -4.36 -0.60
C THR A 127 -6.98 -4.68 0.90
N ARG A 128 -6.67 -5.92 1.25
CA ARG A 128 -6.41 -6.33 2.65
C ARG A 128 -5.13 -5.73 3.23
N LEU A 129 -4.11 -5.52 2.41
CA LEU A 129 -2.88 -4.83 2.82
C LEU A 129 -3.13 -3.35 3.04
N ASP A 130 -3.90 -2.70 2.16
CA ASP A 130 -4.24 -1.28 2.26
C ASP A 130 -5.13 -0.98 3.47
N GLU A 131 -6.11 -1.83 3.78
CA GLU A 131 -6.95 -1.70 4.98
C GLU A 131 -6.10 -1.66 6.27
N ALA A 132 -5.08 -2.51 6.37
CA ALA A 132 -4.16 -2.50 7.50
C ALA A 132 -3.31 -1.22 7.56
N ARG A 133 -2.94 -0.65 6.41
CA ARG A 133 -2.17 0.59 6.28
C ARG A 133 -2.98 1.82 6.68
N ASP A 134 -4.26 1.86 6.33
CA ASP A 134 -5.13 3.00 6.64
C ASP A 134 -5.25 3.21 8.16
N LEU A 135 -5.32 2.13 8.93
CA LEU A 135 -5.34 2.22 10.38
C LEU A 135 -4.05 2.80 10.96
N SER A 136 -2.89 2.42 10.43
CA SER A 136 -1.58 2.98 10.83
C SER A 136 -1.49 4.48 10.53
N ARG A 137 -1.93 4.90 9.36
CA ARG A 137 -1.98 6.30 8.95
C ARG A 137 -2.93 7.12 9.85
N TYR A 138 -4.09 6.55 10.21
CA TYR A 138 -5.00 7.17 11.14
C TYR A 138 -4.38 7.40 12.53
N MET A 139 -3.64 6.41 13.06
CA MET A 139 -2.93 6.55 14.34
C MET A 139 -1.88 7.67 14.30
N THR A 140 -1.14 7.82 13.20
CA THR A 140 -0.19 8.91 13.00
C THR A 140 -0.88 10.27 13.02
N GLY A 141 -2.02 10.40 12.33
CA GLY A 141 -2.84 11.61 12.35
C GLY A 141 -3.41 11.93 13.74
N LEU A 142 -3.85 10.89 14.46
CA LEU A 142 -4.35 11.02 15.82
C LEU A 142 -3.30 11.56 16.79
N LEU A 143 -2.03 11.13 16.67
CA LEU A 143 -0.92 11.65 17.48
C LEU A 143 -0.67 13.14 17.24
N ILE A 144 -0.73 13.58 15.98
CA ILE A 144 -0.63 15.01 15.65
C ILE A 144 -1.80 15.78 16.27
N PHE A 145 -3.02 15.27 16.12
CA PHE A 145 -4.21 15.89 16.66
C PHE A 145 -4.16 16.01 18.19
N LEU A 146 -3.74 14.96 18.89
CA LEU A 146 -3.57 15.00 20.34
C LEU A 146 -2.50 16.03 20.77
N GLY A 147 -1.42 16.18 20.02
CA GLY A 147 -0.41 17.21 20.24
C GLY A 147 -1.01 18.62 20.08
N LEU A 148 -1.80 18.86 19.04
CA LEU A 148 -2.50 20.13 18.82
C LEU A 148 -3.56 20.39 19.89
N LEU A 149 -4.30 19.38 20.32
CA LEU A 149 -5.25 19.50 21.41
C LEU A 149 -4.58 19.96 22.72
N GLY A 150 -3.36 19.47 22.96
CA GLY A 150 -2.55 19.92 24.09
C GLY A 150 -2.15 21.39 24.03
N THR A 151 -1.82 21.90 22.83
CA THR A 151 -1.57 23.35 22.69
C THR A 151 -2.82 24.18 22.97
N PHE A 152 -3.95 23.73 22.48
CA PHE A 152 -5.22 24.42 22.70
C PHE A 152 -5.57 24.45 24.20
N TRP A 153 -5.40 23.33 24.91
CA TRP A 153 -5.66 23.24 26.35
C TRP A 153 -4.77 24.19 27.16
N GLY A 154 -3.46 24.17 26.88
CA GLY A 154 -2.53 25.06 27.57
C GLY A 154 -2.74 26.54 27.27
N LEU A 155 -3.22 26.89 26.06
CA LEU A 155 -3.60 28.27 25.73
C LEU A 155 -4.83 28.73 26.52
N ILE A 156 -5.85 27.89 26.68
CA ILE A 156 -7.02 28.20 27.51
C ILE A 156 -6.59 28.49 28.96
N GLU A 157 -5.72 27.66 29.50
CA GLU A 157 -5.19 27.84 30.87
C GLU A 157 -4.39 29.13 31.00
N THR A 158 -3.56 29.44 29.99
CA THR A 158 -2.78 30.70 29.93
C THR A 158 -3.70 31.92 29.91
N VAL A 159 -4.71 31.96 29.04
CA VAL A 159 -5.66 33.06 28.95
C VAL A 159 -6.45 33.23 30.24
N GLY A 160 -6.91 32.11 30.80
CA GLY A 160 -7.65 32.14 32.09
C GLY A 160 -6.80 32.64 33.25
N SER A 161 -5.51 32.32 33.28
CA SER A 161 -4.58 32.80 34.32
C SER A 161 -4.24 34.29 34.16
N VAL A 162 -4.09 34.80 32.94
CA VAL A 162 -3.89 36.23 32.67
C VAL A 162 -5.13 37.03 33.14
N GLY A 163 -6.33 36.54 32.86
CA GLY A 163 -7.58 37.17 33.38
C GLY A 163 -7.58 37.33 34.91
N LYS A 164 -7.21 36.28 35.62
CA LYS A 164 -7.10 36.31 37.09
C LYS A 164 -6.06 37.31 37.61
N VAL A 165 -4.93 37.47 36.89
CA VAL A 165 -3.91 38.47 37.26
C VAL A 165 -4.47 39.87 37.08
N ILE A 166 -5.15 40.15 35.98
CA ILE A 166 -5.75 41.46 35.73
C ILE A 166 -6.83 41.79 36.79
N ASP A 167 -7.68 40.85 37.11
CA ASP A 167 -8.75 41.00 38.12
C ASP A 167 -8.17 41.21 39.56
N GLY A 168 -6.99 40.64 39.81
CA GLY A 168 -6.27 40.75 41.08
C GLY A 168 -5.51 42.06 41.26
N LEU A 169 -5.28 42.83 40.21
CA LEU A 169 -4.57 44.12 40.28
C LEU A 169 -5.46 45.19 40.93
N LYS A 170 -5.21 45.52 42.18
CA LYS A 170 -5.90 46.63 42.88
C LYS A 170 -5.33 47.96 42.40
N VAL A 171 -6.18 48.79 41.81
CA VAL A 171 -5.88 50.16 41.42
C VAL A 171 -5.80 51.02 42.69
N GLY A 172 -4.58 51.42 43.04
CA GLY A 172 -4.36 52.32 44.24
C GLY A 172 -3.33 51.81 45.25
N GLY A 173 -2.66 50.70 44.98
CA GLY A 173 -1.55 50.20 45.80
C GLY A 173 -0.21 50.91 45.52
N ASP A 174 0.77 50.79 46.47
CA ASP A 174 2.14 51.21 46.22
C ASP A 174 2.73 50.51 44.99
N ALA A 175 3.45 51.25 44.14
CA ALA A 175 3.98 50.74 42.87
C ALA A 175 4.85 49.45 43.05
N GLY A 176 5.53 49.32 44.21
CA GLY A 176 6.27 48.12 44.57
C GLY A 176 5.38 46.86 44.75
N GLN A 177 4.26 47.03 45.43
CA GLN A 177 3.30 45.91 45.67
C GLN A 177 2.59 45.48 44.39
N VAL A 178 2.28 46.44 43.53
CA VAL A 178 1.69 46.13 42.21
C VAL A 178 2.68 45.37 41.32
N PHE A 179 3.96 45.72 41.36
CA PHE A 179 5.03 45.03 40.60
C PHE A 179 5.24 43.60 41.11
N ASP A 180 5.28 43.38 42.42
CA ASP A 180 5.44 42.06 43.01
C ASP A 180 4.21 41.18 42.73
N ALA A 181 3.02 41.69 42.82
CA ALA A 181 1.78 41.00 42.46
C ALA A 181 1.74 40.62 40.96
N LEU A 182 2.23 41.50 40.08
CA LEU A 182 2.31 41.24 38.64
C LEU A 182 3.37 40.14 38.35
N LYS A 183 4.53 40.18 38.99
CA LYS A 183 5.59 39.18 38.85
C LYS A 183 5.11 37.79 39.31
N GLU A 184 4.45 37.72 40.45
CA GLU A 184 3.87 36.47 40.96
C GLU A 184 2.73 35.97 40.07
N GLY A 185 1.85 36.88 39.62
CA GLY A 185 0.74 36.55 38.75
C GLY A 185 1.13 36.04 37.35
N LEU A 186 2.27 36.47 36.80
CA LEU A 186 2.76 36.02 35.51
C LEU A 186 3.35 34.60 35.55
N ALA A 187 3.63 34.03 36.72
CA ALA A 187 4.19 32.69 36.83
C ALA A 187 3.20 31.62 36.29
N ALA A 188 1.90 31.76 36.51
CA ALA A 188 0.87 30.84 36.05
C ALA A 188 0.68 30.86 34.53
N PRO A 189 0.56 32.02 33.83
CA PRO A 189 0.56 32.10 32.38
C PRO A 189 1.78 31.47 31.70
N LEU A 190 2.97 31.69 32.26
CA LEU A 190 4.19 31.09 31.75
C LEU A 190 4.19 29.56 31.92
N GLY A 191 3.63 29.05 33.01
CA GLY A 191 3.38 27.62 33.21
C GLY A 191 2.45 27.02 32.15
N GLY A 192 1.32 27.69 31.83
CA GLY A 192 0.38 27.26 30.79
C GLY A 192 0.99 27.17 29.38
N MET A 193 1.90 28.09 29.05
CA MET A 193 2.68 27.97 27.81
C MET A 193 3.59 26.71 27.79
N GLY A 194 4.20 26.37 28.93
CA GLY A 194 4.99 25.16 29.06
C GLY A 194 4.17 23.89 28.82
N ILE A 195 2.90 23.84 29.27
CA ILE A 195 1.97 22.75 29.00
C ILE A 195 1.70 22.63 27.50
N SER A 196 1.40 23.76 26.84
CA SER A 196 1.15 23.79 25.39
C SER A 196 2.33 23.21 24.60
N PHE A 197 3.53 23.69 24.88
CA PHE A 197 4.74 23.25 24.17
C PHE A 197 5.06 21.79 24.41
N SER A 198 4.94 21.31 25.64
CA SER A 198 5.28 19.93 25.98
C SER A 198 4.40 18.93 25.24
N SER A 199 3.08 19.11 25.26
CA SER A 199 2.15 18.20 24.61
C SER A 199 2.32 18.19 23.09
N SER A 200 2.55 19.35 22.48
CA SER A 200 2.84 19.45 21.04
C SER A 200 4.13 18.69 20.68
N LEU A 201 5.18 18.84 21.47
CA LEU A 201 6.44 18.14 21.26
C LEU A 201 6.24 16.60 21.34
N PHE A 202 5.51 16.11 22.35
CA PHE A 202 5.18 14.69 22.46
C PHE A 202 4.36 14.18 21.27
N GLY A 203 3.33 14.93 20.84
CA GLY A 203 2.51 14.56 19.70
C GLY A 203 3.29 14.49 18.39
N LEU A 204 4.09 15.52 18.08
CA LEU A 204 4.89 15.58 16.87
C LEU A 204 6.02 14.54 16.86
N ALA A 205 6.76 14.40 17.97
CA ALA A 205 7.82 13.40 18.06
C ALA A 205 7.26 11.98 17.91
N SER A 206 6.12 11.70 18.57
CA SER A 206 5.46 10.40 18.47
C SER A 206 4.94 10.12 17.04
N SER A 207 4.36 11.10 16.37
CA SER A 207 3.89 10.97 15.00
C SER A 207 5.04 10.71 14.01
N LEU A 208 6.19 11.35 14.22
CA LEU A 208 7.39 11.12 13.41
C LEU A 208 7.92 9.67 13.58
N VAL A 209 7.96 9.18 14.82
CA VAL A 209 8.36 7.80 15.11
C VAL A 209 7.40 6.82 14.43
N LEU A 210 6.11 6.99 14.62
CA LEU A 210 5.11 6.09 14.04
C LEU A 210 5.08 6.20 12.52
N GLY A 211 5.25 7.38 11.94
CA GLY A 211 5.32 7.60 10.49
C GLY A 211 6.51 6.90 9.85
N PHE A 212 7.66 6.86 10.50
CA PHE A 212 8.80 6.07 10.02
C PHE A 212 8.50 4.55 10.04
N LEU A 213 7.88 4.05 11.10
CA LEU A 213 7.49 2.64 11.20
C LEU A 213 6.44 2.27 10.14
N ASP A 214 5.48 3.15 9.89
CA ASP A 214 4.48 3.00 8.83
C ASP A 214 5.12 2.93 7.44
N LEU A 215 6.11 3.79 7.16
CA LEU A 215 6.89 3.75 5.92
C LEU A 215 7.60 2.41 5.74
N GLN A 216 8.25 1.86 6.78
CA GLN A 216 8.93 0.57 6.72
C GLN A 216 7.94 -0.59 6.52
N THR A 217 6.79 -0.53 7.19
CA THR A 217 5.71 -1.51 7.06
C THR A 217 5.14 -1.49 5.64
N SER A 218 4.88 -0.30 5.09
CA SER A 218 4.41 -0.12 3.71
C SER A 218 5.39 -0.65 2.68
N GLN A 219 6.69 -0.42 2.87
CA GLN A 219 7.74 -0.96 2.00
C GLN A 219 7.80 -2.50 2.08
N ALA A 220 7.65 -3.08 3.28
CA ALA A 220 7.63 -4.53 3.46
C ALA A 220 6.43 -5.18 2.74
N GLN A 221 5.24 -4.58 2.88
CA GLN A 221 4.01 -5.04 2.22
C GLN A 221 4.09 -4.90 0.70
N ASN A 222 4.59 -3.77 0.21
CA ASN A 222 4.74 -3.54 -1.23
C ASN A 222 5.76 -4.49 -1.86
N ARG A 223 6.88 -4.75 -1.17
CA ARG A 223 7.85 -5.74 -1.63
C ARG A 223 7.26 -7.15 -1.70
N PHE A 224 6.52 -7.55 -0.67
CA PHE A 224 5.81 -8.83 -0.65
C PHE A 224 4.81 -8.93 -1.82
N TYR A 225 4.04 -7.86 -2.09
CA TYR A 225 3.08 -7.83 -3.19
C TYR A 225 3.75 -7.99 -4.56
N ILE A 226 4.83 -7.25 -4.82
CA ILE A 226 5.58 -7.33 -6.08
C ILE A 226 6.19 -8.73 -6.25
N ASP A 227 6.86 -9.26 -5.23
CA ASP A 227 7.46 -10.60 -5.29
C ASP A 227 6.38 -11.68 -5.54
N LEU A 228 5.16 -11.50 -4.98
CA LEU A 228 4.02 -12.39 -5.19
C LEU A 228 3.46 -12.29 -6.61
N GLU A 229 3.31 -11.07 -7.15
CA GLU A 229 2.87 -10.80 -8.51
C GLU A 229 3.83 -11.40 -9.52
N ASP A 230 5.14 -11.18 -9.34
CA ASP A 230 6.18 -11.73 -10.19
C ASP A 230 6.12 -13.26 -10.22
N TRP A 231 5.99 -13.90 -9.06
CA TRP A 231 5.86 -15.35 -8.99
C TRP A 231 4.59 -15.87 -9.68
N LEU A 232 3.43 -15.26 -9.42
CA LEU A 232 2.17 -15.66 -10.04
C LEU A 232 2.20 -15.47 -11.57
N SER A 233 2.80 -14.39 -12.05
CA SER A 233 2.89 -14.11 -13.48
C SER A 233 3.75 -15.15 -14.23
N THR A 234 4.82 -15.65 -13.62
CA THR A 234 5.63 -16.72 -14.21
C THR A 234 4.86 -18.05 -14.23
N THR A 235 4.13 -18.35 -13.16
CA THR A 235 3.31 -19.57 -13.07
C THR A 235 2.21 -19.61 -14.14
N VAL A 236 1.59 -18.47 -14.44
CA VAL A 236 0.57 -18.35 -15.50
C VAL A 236 1.18 -18.51 -16.91
N ARG A 237 2.39 -18.02 -17.15
CA ARG A 237 3.08 -18.17 -18.44
C ARG A 237 3.40 -19.61 -18.79
N ASP A 238 3.83 -20.42 -17.81
CA ASP A 238 4.17 -21.83 -18.01
C ASP A 238 2.96 -22.68 -18.39
N LEU A 239 1.74 -22.22 -18.10
CA LEU A 239 0.48 -22.92 -18.36
C LEU A 239 -0.21 -22.48 -19.66
N GLY A 240 0.19 -21.33 -20.20
CA GLY A 240 -0.31 -20.80 -21.49
C GLY A 240 0.36 -21.44 -22.72
N THR A 241 1.38 -22.28 -22.53
CA THR A 241 2.24 -22.77 -23.63
C THR A 241 1.89 -24.18 -24.11
N GLU A 242 0.76 -24.79 -23.64
CA GLU A 242 0.29 -26.02 -24.34
C GLU A 242 -0.71 -25.70 -25.44
N PRO A 243 -0.43 -26.18 -26.66
CA PRO A 243 -1.34 -26.04 -27.78
C PRO A 243 -2.53 -27.01 -27.61
N THR A 244 -3.57 -26.60 -26.85
CA THR A 244 -4.88 -27.25 -27.01
C THR A 244 -5.49 -26.74 -28.30
N ALA A 245 -5.39 -27.57 -29.32
CA ALA A 245 -6.14 -27.42 -30.56
C ALA A 245 -7.64 -27.23 -30.26
N ARG A 246 -8.11 -25.99 -30.26
CA ARG A 246 -9.55 -25.66 -30.43
C ARG A 246 -9.71 -24.94 -31.76
N PRO A 247 -10.61 -25.39 -32.61
CA PRO A 247 -10.91 -24.70 -33.86
C PRO A 247 -11.77 -23.48 -33.55
N GLY A 248 -11.17 -22.29 -33.62
CA GLY A 248 -11.93 -21.05 -33.49
C GLY A 248 -11.14 -19.92 -32.80
N GLY A 249 -10.34 -19.20 -33.60
CA GLY A 249 -10.08 -17.79 -33.42
C GLY A 249 -9.11 -17.38 -32.28
N THR A 250 -7.94 -17.10 -32.62
CA THR A 250 -6.99 -16.01 -32.33
C THR A 250 -5.62 -16.48 -32.79
N VAL A 251 -5.18 -15.99 -33.94
CA VAL A 251 -3.84 -16.19 -34.44
C VAL A 251 -2.91 -15.44 -33.50
N GLN A 252 -2.30 -16.16 -32.56
CA GLN A 252 -1.26 -15.59 -31.68
C GLN A 252 0.01 -15.30 -32.50
N MET A 253 0.65 -14.18 -32.22
CA MET A 253 1.92 -13.76 -32.84
C MET A 253 3.00 -14.86 -32.78
N GLY A 254 2.86 -15.84 -31.87
CA GLY A 254 3.70 -17.04 -31.78
C GLY A 254 3.51 -18.03 -32.95
N GLU A 255 2.31 -18.14 -33.52
CA GLU A 255 2.06 -19.01 -34.70
C GLU A 255 2.75 -18.47 -35.95
N ILE A 256 2.87 -17.14 -36.07
CA ILE A 256 3.59 -16.51 -37.18
C ILE A 256 5.10 -16.80 -37.04
N GLY A 257 5.63 -16.79 -35.83
CA GLY A 257 7.04 -17.14 -35.56
C GLY A 257 7.34 -18.59 -35.93
N VAL A 258 6.48 -19.53 -35.56
CA VAL A 258 6.61 -20.96 -35.88
C VAL A 258 6.42 -21.20 -37.39
N ALA A 259 5.49 -20.51 -38.04
CA ALA A 259 5.30 -20.60 -39.49
C ALA A 259 6.50 -20.06 -40.28
N ILE A 260 7.15 -18.99 -39.79
CA ILE A 260 8.37 -18.43 -40.37
C ILE A 260 9.57 -19.39 -40.20
N GLU A 261 9.70 -20.03 -39.03
CA GLU A 261 10.77 -21.02 -38.78
C GLU A 261 10.59 -22.28 -39.65
N HIS A 262 9.38 -22.80 -39.79
CA HIS A 262 9.04 -23.89 -40.72
C HIS A 262 9.27 -23.50 -42.18
N LEU A 263 8.99 -22.24 -42.54
CA LEU A 263 9.28 -21.73 -43.89
C LEU A 263 10.80 -21.70 -44.17
N LYS A 264 11.59 -21.27 -43.20
CA LYS A 264 13.04 -21.24 -43.28
C LYS A 264 13.65 -22.65 -43.42
N GLU A 265 13.11 -23.61 -42.67
CA GLU A 265 13.52 -25.01 -42.72
C GLU A 265 13.09 -25.66 -44.05
N ALA A 266 11.89 -25.39 -44.54
CA ALA A 266 11.39 -25.85 -45.83
C ALA A 266 12.18 -25.24 -47.03
N ILE A 267 12.66 -24.00 -46.94
CA ILE A 267 13.53 -23.36 -47.93
C ILE A 267 14.92 -23.95 -47.91
N ALA A 268 15.43 -24.34 -46.73
CA ALA A 268 16.74 -24.95 -46.58
C ALA A 268 16.83 -26.40 -47.15
N ASP A 269 15.68 -27.13 -47.11
CA ASP A 269 15.60 -28.55 -47.53
C ASP A 269 15.00 -28.72 -48.95
N SER A 270 14.74 -27.65 -49.73
CA SER A 270 14.03 -27.72 -50.96
C SER A 270 14.87 -27.95 -52.22
N GLY A 271 14.96 -29.24 -52.58
CA GLY A 271 15.16 -29.67 -53.98
C GLY A 271 13.83 -29.84 -54.79
N SER A 272 12.66 -29.54 -54.27
CA SER A 272 11.38 -29.77 -54.99
C SER A 272 10.40 -28.58 -54.90
N GLY A 273 10.03 -28.03 -56.04
CA GLY A 273 9.13 -26.86 -56.18
C GLY A 273 7.70 -27.01 -55.59
N ARG A 274 7.34 -28.19 -55.10
CA ARG A 274 6.05 -28.42 -54.43
C ARG A 274 6.04 -27.95 -52.96
N ALA A 275 7.16 -28.06 -52.24
CA ALA A 275 7.29 -27.61 -50.87
C ALA A 275 7.26 -26.08 -50.81
N ALA A 276 7.89 -25.37 -51.72
CA ALA A 276 7.89 -23.92 -51.81
C ALA A 276 6.47 -23.37 -52.08
N THR A 277 5.67 -24.04 -52.91
CA THR A 277 4.26 -23.62 -53.20
C THR A 277 3.35 -23.82 -51.99
N ALA A 278 3.51 -24.91 -51.26
CA ALA A 278 2.77 -25.16 -50.01
C ALA A 278 3.12 -24.14 -48.90
N ALA A 279 4.39 -23.79 -48.77
CA ALA A 279 4.87 -22.80 -47.80
C ALA A 279 4.36 -21.39 -48.15
N MET A 280 4.29 -21.00 -49.43
CA MET A 280 3.70 -19.73 -49.84
C MET A 280 2.17 -19.70 -49.61
N ALA A 281 1.47 -20.81 -49.77
CA ALA A 281 0.03 -20.88 -49.47
C ALA A 281 -0.23 -20.69 -47.98
N SER A 282 0.54 -21.33 -47.10
CA SER A 282 0.44 -21.16 -45.65
C SER A 282 0.77 -19.72 -45.19
N LEU A 283 1.77 -19.08 -45.81
CA LEU A 283 2.10 -17.68 -45.55
C LEU A 283 0.97 -16.74 -45.98
N ALA A 284 0.36 -16.98 -47.14
CA ALA A 284 -0.78 -16.18 -47.61
C ALA A 284 -1.99 -16.32 -46.67
N GLU A 285 -2.24 -17.52 -46.15
CA GLU A 285 -3.32 -17.79 -45.20
C GLU A 285 -3.06 -17.09 -43.82
N ALA A 286 -1.81 -17.12 -43.34
CA ALA A 286 -1.40 -16.42 -42.12
C ALA A 286 -1.54 -14.88 -42.26
N ILE A 287 -1.15 -14.33 -43.42
CA ILE A 287 -1.31 -12.88 -43.72
C ILE A 287 -2.81 -12.53 -43.81
N HIS A 288 -3.61 -13.37 -44.39
CA HIS A 288 -5.07 -13.14 -44.47
C HIS A 288 -5.72 -13.14 -43.07
N GLY A 289 -5.30 -14.07 -42.20
CA GLY A 289 -5.68 -14.10 -40.77
C GLY A 289 -5.30 -12.84 -40.04
N LEU A 290 -4.06 -12.35 -40.24
CA LEU A 290 -3.59 -11.11 -39.61
C LEU A 290 -4.37 -9.87 -40.05
N VAL A 291 -4.65 -9.76 -41.36
CA VAL A 291 -5.48 -8.65 -41.90
C VAL A 291 -6.90 -8.67 -41.35
N ASN A 292 -7.50 -9.84 -41.21
CA ASN A 292 -8.82 -9.96 -40.58
C ASN A 292 -8.80 -9.61 -39.10
N HIS A 293 -7.78 -10.01 -38.36
CA HIS A 293 -7.60 -9.65 -36.96
C HIS A 293 -7.44 -8.14 -36.79
N MET A 294 -6.59 -7.50 -37.58
CA MET A 294 -6.43 -6.03 -37.57
C MET A 294 -7.74 -5.29 -37.88
N ARG A 295 -8.56 -5.83 -38.82
CA ARG A 295 -9.88 -5.23 -39.09
C ARG A 295 -10.80 -5.34 -37.89
N THR A 296 -10.81 -6.48 -37.21
CA THR A 296 -11.65 -6.69 -36.02
C THR A 296 -11.21 -5.79 -34.88
N GLU A 297 -9.89 -5.63 -34.66
CA GLU A 297 -9.36 -4.69 -33.66
C GLU A 297 -9.75 -3.24 -33.99
N GLN A 298 -9.60 -2.81 -35.24
CA GLN A 298 -10.02 -1.48 -35.66
C GLN A 298 -11.51 -1.24 -35.44
N GLN A 299 -12.34 -2.26 -35.64
CA GLN A 299 -13.77 -2.18 -35.42
C GLN A 299 -14.10 -2.08 -33.93
N MET A 300 -13.45 -2.87 -33.09
CA MET A 300 -13.55 -2.77 -31.61
C MET A 300 -13.16 -1.38 -31.09
N ILE A 301 -12.07 -0.81 -31.61
CA ILE A 301 -11.63 0.53 -31.23
C ILE A 301 -12.66 1.60 -31.62
N ARG A 302 -13.28 1.48 -32.79
CA ARG A 302 -14.35 2.39 -33.22
C ARG A 302 -15.59 2.26 -32.34
N ASP A 303 -16.04 1.04 -32.10
CA ASP A 303 -17.20 0.78 -31.24
C ASP A 303 -16.97 1.27 -29.80
N TRP A 304 -15.75 1.14 -29.29
CA TRP A 304 -15.37 1.68 -27.99
C TRP A 304 -15.37 3.23 -27.99
N ALA A 305 -14.81 3.86 -29.02
CA ALA A 305 -14.81 5.32 -29.15
C ALA A 305 -16.24 5.89 -29.27
N ASP A 306 -17.12 5.22 -30.00
CA ASP A 306 -18.53 5.60 -30.14
C ASP A 306 -19.29 5.43 -28.81
N ALA A 307 -19.05 4.35 -28.08
CA ALA A 307 -19.62 4.14 -26.75
C ALA A 307 -19.16 5.23 -25.75
N GLN A 308 -17.88 5.60 -25.79
CA GLN A 308 -17.33 6.66 -24.97
C GLN A 308 -17.91 8.04 -25.29
N ALA A 309 -18.07 8.34 -26.58
CA ALA A 309 -18.71 9.58 -27.03
C ALA A 309 -20.22 9.62 -26.63
N HIS A 310 -20.88 8.48 -26.58
CA HIS A 310 -22.27 8.40 -26.10
C HIS A 310 -22.35 8.63 -24.59
N GLN A 311 -21.48 8.03 -23.80
CA GLN A 311 -21.39 8.28 -22.36
C GLN A 311 -21.10 9.75 -22.03
N GLN A 312 -20.17 10.39 -22.73
CA GLN A 312 -19.87 11.81 -22.51
C GLN A 312 -21.08 12.72 -22.78
N ARG A 313 -21.83 12.44 -23.84
CA ARG A 313 -23.08 13.16 -24.15
C ARG A 313 -24.15 12.98 -23.10
N GLU A 314 -24.24 11.80 -22.53
CA GLU A 314 -25.20 11.50 -21.46
C GLU A 314 -24.84 12.21 -20.15
N VAL A 315 -23.56 12.21 -19.77
CA VAL A 315 -23.04 12.98 -18.64
C VAL A 315 -23.28 14.48 -18.82
N GLN A 316 -23.02 15.03 -20.00
CA GLN A 316 -23.31 16.44 -20.29
C GLN A 316 -24.80 16.77 -20.14
N ARG A 317 -25.69 15.92 -20.64
CA ARG A 317 -27.15 16.10 -20.50
C ARG A 317 -27.60 16.05 -19.02
N LEU A 318 -26.99 15.18 -18.22
CA LEU A 318 -27.28 15.10 -16.78
C LEU A 318 -26.82 16.35 -16.05
N LEU A 319 -25.62 16.85 -16.38
CA LEU A 319 -25.07 18.09 -15.81
C LEU A 319 -25.93 19.32 -16.19
N GLU A 320 -26.37 19.42 -17.45
CA GLU A 320 -27.28 20.49 -17.89
C GLU A 320 -28.65 20.44 -17.19
N ARG A 321 -29.14 19.21 -16.88
CA ARG A 321 -30.39 19.04 -16.14
C ARG A 321 -30.26 19.51 -14.70
N ILE A 322 -29.15 19.13 -14.01
CA ILE A 322 -28.84 19.57 -12.66
C ILE A 322 -28.68 21.09 -12.59
N ALA A 323 -27.93 21.68 -13.54
CA ALA A 323 -27.76 23.12 -13.60
C ALA A 323 -29.06 23.90 -13.81
N ARG A 324 -30.05 23.34 -14.54
CA ARG A 324 -31.37 23.93 -14.71
C ARG A 324 -32.26 23.81 -13.46
N GLU A 325 -32.14 22.71 -12.72
CA GLU A 325 -32.89 22.52 -11.46
C GLU A 325 -32.41 23.48 -10.35
N ASP A 326 -31.09 23.76 -10.30
CA ASP A 326 -30.54 24.72 -9.31
C ASP A 326 -30.94 26.18 -9.61
N VAL A 327 -31.09 26.54 -10.87
CA VAL A 327 -31.57 27.91 -11.27
C VAL A 327 -33.06 28.12 -10.94
N HIS A 328 -33.85 27.06 -10.79
CA HIS A 328 -35.28 27.16 -10.46
C HIS A 328 -35.56 27.15 -8.94
N LYS A 329 -34.53 26.93 -8.10
CA LYS A 329 -34.64 26.93 -6.62
C LYS A 329 -34.16 28.22 -5.95
N VAL A 330 -33.69 29.21 -6.69
CA VAL A 330 -33.38 30.58 -6.25
C VAL A 330 -34.48 31.51 -6.75
#